data_d345469f01a48cd568d5cb9cd8de3a86
#
_entry.id   d345469f01a48cd568d5cb9cd8de3a86
#
_cell.length_a   1.000
_cell.length_b   1.000
_cell.length_c   1.000
_cell.angle_alpha   90.00
_cell.angle_beta   90.00
_cell.angle_gamma   90.00
#
_symmetry.space_group_name_H-M   'P 1'
#
loop_
_entity.id
_entity.type
_entity.pdbx_description
1 polymer ?
#
loop_
_entity_poly.entity_id
_entity_poly.type
_entity_poly.pdbx_seq_one_letter_code
_entity_poly.pdbx_strand_id
1 'polypeptide(L)'
;MGKPTGFMDYERQDKPAESPLERIKHFNEFHTPLSKEEQELQGARCMACGVPFCQSGKPLAGMASGCPLHNLVPEWNDLIYNGNWKEAYLRLKKTNNFPEFTSRVCPALCENACTCGLNQEAVASKSNEYATVSYTHL
;
A
#
# COMPACT_ATOMS: atom_id res chain seq x y z
N MET A 1 -14.28 6.43 6.60
CA MET A 1 -12.97 6.92 7.09
C MET A 1 -12.27 5.78 7.77
N GLY A 2 -10.98 5.62 7.51
CA GLY A 2 -10.15 4.60 8.14
C GLY A 2 -10.21 4.65 9.67
N LYS A 3 -9.61 3.70 10.34
CA LYS A 3 -9.56 3.67 11.80
C LYS A 3 -8.46 4.65 12.27
N PRO A 4 -8.77 5.76 12.95
CA PRO A 4 -7.78 6.78 13.31
C PRO A 4 -6.62 6.25 14.17
N THR A 5 -6.86 5.18 14.93
CA THR A 5 -5.88 4.51 15.82
C THR A 5 -5.29 3.23 15.22
N GLY A 6 -5.69 2.84 14.02
CA GLY A 6 -5.33 1.55 13.44
C GLY A 6 -3.83 1.29 13.36
N PHE A 7 -3.02 2.33 13.13
CA PHE A 7 -1.55 2.21 13.10
C PHE A 7 -0.94 1.94 14.48
N MET A 8 -1.68 2.19 15.56
CA MET A 8 -1.28 1.86 16.94
C MET A 8 -1.81 0.49 17.39
N ASP A 9 -2.96 0.07 16.83
CA ASP A 9 -3.66 -1.14 17.26
C ASP A 9 -3.16 -2.39 16.52
N TYR A 10 -2.65 -2.22 15.29
CA TYR A 10 -2.21 -3.32 14.43
C TYR A 10 -0.75 -3.14 14.02
N GLU A 11 0.03 -4.18 14.11
CA GLU A 11 1.41 -4.19 13.62
C GLU A 11 1.44 -4.15 12.08
N ARG A 12 2.50 -3.57 11.54
CA ARG A 12 2.75 -3.60 10.10
C ARG A 12 3.07 -5.02 9.67
N GLN A 13 2.42 -5.46 8.61
CA GLN A 13 2.74 -6.70 7.91
C GLN A 13 2.87 -6.41 6.42
N ASP A 14 3.99 -6.79 5.86
CA ASP A 14 4.20 -6.81 4.41
C ASP A 14 4.02 -8.22 3.87
N LYS A 15 3.70 -8.34 2.59
CA LYS A 15 3.70 -9.63 1.91
C LYS A 15 5.08 -10.28 2.04
N PRO A 16 5.17 -11.48 2.62
CA PRO A 16 6.44 -12.18 2.72
C PRO A 16 6.97 -12.56 1.34
N ALA A 17 8.29 -12.67 1.24
CA ALA A 17 8.97 -13.12 0.04
C ALA A 17 9.75 -14.40 0.33
N GLU A 18 9.87 -15.27 -0.66
CA GLU A 18 10.73 -16.43 -0.61
C GLU A 18 12.20 -16.03 -0.33
N SER A 19 12.95 -16.95 0.27
CA SER A 19 14.36 -16.69 0.54
C SER A 19 15.14 -16.40 -0.77
N PRO A 20 16.18 -15.56 -0.74
CA PRO A 20 16.97 -15.25 -1.93
C PRO A 20 17.50 -16.50 -2.65
N LEU A 21 17.87 -17.55 -1.90
CA LEU A 21 18.40 -18.79 -2.46
C LEU A 21 17.35 -19.63 -3.17
N GLU A 22 16.08 -19.49 -2.79
CA GLU A 22 15.00 -20.22 -3.48
C GLU A 22 14.54 -19.46 -4.73
N ARG A 23 14.29 -18.15 -4.62
CA ARG A 23 13.79 -17.35 -5.74
C ARG A 23 14.76 -17.19 -6.92
N ILE A 24 16.05 -17.45 -6.76
CA ILE A 24 17.00 -17.51 -7.89
C ILE A 24 16.85 -18.78 -8.73
N LYS A 25 16.11 -19.79 -8.28
CA LYS A 25 15.92 -21.06 -8.97
C LYS A 25 14.78 -21.04 -9.99
N HIS A 26 13.93 -19.98 -9.99
CA HIS A 26 12.78 -19.89 -10.88
C HIS A 26 12.44 -18.42 -11.21
N PHE A 27 11.52 -18.25 -12.16
CA PHE A 27 10.99 -16.93 -12.57
C PHE A 27 9.51 -16.75 -12.17
N ASN A 28 9.02 -17.53 -11.21
CA ASN A 28 7.66 -17.42 -10.70
C ASN A 28 7.52 -16.20 -9.75
N GLU A 29 6.27 -15.83 -9.43
CA GLU A 29 6.01 -14.90 -8.34
C GLU A 29 6.57 -15.45 -7.02
N PHE A 30 7.35 -14.66 -6.32
CA PHE A 30 8.04 -15.06 -5.09
C PHE A 30 7.48 -14.35 -3.84
N HIS A 31 6.46 -13.52 -4.01
CA HIS A 31 5.74 -12.93 -2.89
C HIS A 31 4.48 -13.74 -2.60
N THR A 32 4.26 -14.06 -1.34
CA THR A 32 3.03 -14.67 -0.87
C THR A 32 2.07 -13.58 -0.41
N PRO A 33 0.85 -13.49 -0.95
CA PRO A 33 -0.13 -12.53 -0.48
C PRO A 33 -0.52 -12.82 0.99
N LEU A 34 -0.85 -11.78 1.73
CA LEU A 34 -1.51 -11.92 3.02
C LEU A 34 -2.94 -12.44 2.82
N SER A 35 -3.53 -13.03 3.86
CA SER A 35 -4.96 -13.34 3.83
C SER A 35 -5.80 -12.06 3.67
N LYS A 36 -7.04 -12.23 3.24
CA LYS A 36 -7.96 -11.10 3.05
C LYS A 36 -8.13 -10.30 4.34
N GLU A 37 -8.32 -10.98 5.45
CA GLU A 37 -8.51 -10.40 6.77
C GLU A 37 -7.26 -9.65 7.24
N GLU A 38 -6.09 -10.24 7.09
CA GLU A 38 -4.82 -9.57 7.41
C GLU A 38 -4.63 -8.32 6.55
N GLN A 39 -4.95 -8.38 5.27
CA GLN A 39 -4.80 -7.25 4.37
C GLN A 39 -5.79 -6.11 4.69
N GLU A 40 -7.02 -6.44 5.10
CA GLU A 40 -8.00 -5.46 5.59
C GLU A 40 -7.46 -4.72 6.83
N LEU A 41 -6.81 -5.43 7.75
CA LEU A 41 -6.14 -4.81 8.90
C LEU A 41 -4.98 -3.89 8.48
N GLN A 42 -4.24 -4.23 7.43
CA GLN A 42 -3.21 -3.33 6.88
C GLN A 42 -3.82 -2.06 6.28
N GLY A 43 -4.99 -2.14 5.66
CA GLY A 43 -5.77 -0.98 5.24
C GLY A 43 -6.19 -0.10 6.42
N ALA A 44 -6.60 -0.72 7.54
CA ALA A 44 -6.99 -0.02 8.76
C ALA A 44 -5.87 0.81 9.40
N ARG A 45 -4.61 0.49 9.13
CA ARG A 45 -3.47 1.27 9.63
C ARG A 45 -3.40 2.69 9.10
N CYS A 46 -4.10 2.98 8.00
CA CYS A 46 -4.15 4.33 7.45
C CYS A 46 -5.11 5.19 8.26
N MET A 47 -4.59 6.19 8.98
CA MET A 47 -5.41 7.11 9.77
C MET A 47 -6.13 8.19 8.93
N ALA A 48 -6.03 8.14 7.60
CA ALA A 48 -6.60 9.13 6.68
C ALA A 48 -6.29 10.57 7.10
N CYS A 49 -5.01 10.88 7.32
CA CYS A 49 -4.56 12.20 7.79
C CYS A 49 -5.00 13.32 6.82
N GLY A 50 -5.36 14.51 7.38
CA GLY A 50 -5.88 15.62 6.60
C GLY A 50 -4.89 16.23 5.60
N VAL A 51 -3.59 15.99 5.78
CA VAL A 51 -2.53 16.39 4.84
C VAL A 51 -1.72 15.15 4.47
N PRO A 52 -2.20 14.36 3.50
CA PRO A 52 -1.59 13.09 3.15
C PRO A 52 -0.33 13.28 2.28
N PHE A 53 0.84 13.39 2.90
CA PHE A 53 2.11 13.50 2.18
C PHE A 53 2.34 12.29 1.25
N CYS A 54 1.81 11.12 1.59
CA CYS A 54 1.91 9.91 0.77
C CYS A 54 1.45 10.12 -0.69
N GLN A 55 0.50 11.02 -0.93
CA GLN A 55 -0.01 11.33 -2.27
C GLN A 55 0.45 12.69 -2.82
N SER A 56 1.32 13.43 -2.14
CA SER A 56 1.62 14.80 -2.54
C SER A 56 2.48 14.91 -3.80
N GLY A 57 3.43 13.99 -3.99
CA GLY A 57 4.31 13.95 -5.15
C GLY A 57 5.20 15.18 -5.35
N LYS A 58 5.27 16.08 -4.36
CA LYS A 58 6.03 17.34 -4.46
C LYS A 58 7.51 17.10 -4.16
N PRO A 59 8.43 17.73 -4.92
CA PRO A 59 9.83 17.75 -4.54
C PRO A 59 10.05 18.50 -3.22
N LEU A 60 10.73 17.87 -2.28
CA LEU A 60 11.24 18.46 -1.06
C LEU A 60 12.76 18.33 -1.05
N ALA A 61 13.49 19.42 -0.97
CA ALA A 61 14.95 19.44 -1.03
C ALA A 61 15.52 18.67 -2.25
N GLY A 62 14.83 18.74 -3.39
CA GLY A 62 15.23 18.07 -4.63
C GLY A 62 14.84 16.60 -4.75
N MET A 63 14.19 16.03 -3.74
CA MET A 63 13.71 14.64 -3.73
C MET A 63 12.19 14.58 -3.80
N ALA A 64 11.62 13.61 -4.53
CA ALA A 64 10.18 13.40 -4.56
C ALA A 64 9.69 12.92 -3.19
N SER A 65 8.68 13.61 -2.65
CA SER A 65 8.00 13.23 -1.41
C SER A 65 6.62 12.66 -1.76
N GLY A 66 6.38 11.42 -1.39
CA GLY A 66 5.12 10.75 -1.69
C GLY A 66 5.01 10.26 -3.13
N CYS A 67 3.81 9.84 -3.51
CA CYS A 67 3.54 9.26 -4.82
C CYS A 67 3.57 10.31 -5.94
N PRO A 68 4.46 10.22 -6.94
CA PRO A 68 4.51 11.16 -8.06
C PRO A 68 3.28 11.07 -8.98
N LEU A 69 2.52 9.98 -8.94
CA LEU A 69 1.25 9.82 -9.64
C LEU A 69 0.06 10.42 -8.87
N HIS A 70 0.30 10.94 -7.67
CA HIS A 70 -0.74 11.43 -6.77
C HIS A 70 -1.80 10.36 -6.45
N ASN A 71 -1.37 9.09 -6.26
CA ASN A 71 -2.27 8.00 -5.90
C ASN A 71 -3.07 8.35 -4.64
N LEU A 72 -4.36 8.07 -4.69
CA LEU A 72 -5.33 8.39 -3.64
C LEU A 72 -5.22 7.37 -2.47
N VAL A 73 -4.02 7.28 -1.90
CA VAL A 73 -3.62 6.25 -0.92
C VAL A 73 -4.57 6.14 0.27
N PRO A 74 -4.99 7.23 0.95
CA PRO A 74 -5.91 7.12 2.07
C PRO A 74 -7.28 6.56 1.67
N GLU A 75 -7.76 6.92 0.49
CA GLU A 75 -9.10 6.53 0.03
C GLU A 75 -9.18 5.03 -0.28
N TRP A 76 -8.24 4.48 -1.05
CA TRP A 76 -8.29 3.05 -1.34
C TRP A 76 -7.88 2.19 -0.13
N ASN A 77 -7.06 2.69 0.81
CA ASN A 77 -6.81 2.01 2.08
C ASN A 77 -8.08 1.90 2.93
N ASP A 78 -8.89 2.96 2.99
CA ASP A 78 -10.19 2.92 3.67
C ASP A 78 -11.15 1.91 3.04
N LEU A 79 -11.17 1.84 1.72
CA LEU A 79 -12.00 0.88 0.99
C LEU A 79 -11.56 -0.57 1.25
N ILE A 80 -10.24 -0.83 1.30
CA ILE A 80 -9.69 -2.15 1.67
C ILE A 80 -10.14 -2.54 3.08
N TYR A 81 -9.96 -1.64 4.05
CA TYR A 81 -10.36 -1.88 5.44
C TYR A 81 -11.85 -2.25 5.57
N ASN A 82 -12.70 -1.64 4.76
CA ASN A 82 -14.13 -1.92 4.75
C ASN A 82 -14.52 -3.11 3.84
N GLY A 83 -13.57 -3.85 3.30
CA GLY A 83 -13.81 -5.00 2.41
C GLY A 83 -14.33 -4.64 1.02
N ASN A 84 -14.29 -3.37 0.64
CA ASN A 84 -14.78 -2.86 -0.65
C ASN A 84 -13.70 -2.94 -1.74
N TRP A 85 -13.25 -4.14 -2.04
CA TRP A 85 -12.10 -4.41 -2.91
C TRP A 85 -12.25 -3.89 -4.33
N LYS A 86 -13.44 -4.06 -4.92
CA LYS A 86 -13.74 -3.57 -6.27
C LYS A 86 -13.62 -2.05 -6.34
N GLU A 87 -14.18 -1.35 -5.39
CA GLU A 87 -14.13 0.11 -5.29
C GLU A 87 -12.69 0.59 -5.02
N ALA A 88 -11.94 -0.15 -4.19
CA ALA A 88 -10.52 0.12 -3.96
C ALA A 88 -9.71 0.03 -5.26
N TYR A 89 -9.92 -1.02 -6.06
CA TYR A 89 -9.31 -1.16 -7.37
C TYR A 89 -9.69 -0.01 -8.32
N LEU A 90 -10.96 0.31 -8.43
CA LEU A 90 -11.42 1.41 -9.27
C LEU A 90 -10.86 2.77 -8.83
N ARG A 91 -10.68 2.95 -7.52
CA ARG A 91 -10.06 4.16 -6.96
C ARG A 91 -8.56 4.22 -7.29
N LEU A 92 -7.85 3.12 -7.17
CA LEU A 92 -6.44 3.00 -7.52
C LEU A 92 -6.22 3.27 -9.02
N LYS A 93 -7.05 2.70 -9.89
CA LYS A 93 -6.99 2.86 -11.35
C LYS A 93 -7.21 4.29 -11.83
N LYS A 94 -7.74 5.19 -11.01
CA LYS A 94 -7.91 6.60 -11.39
C LYS A 94 -6.58 7.31 -11.64
N THR A 95 -5.55 6.93 -10.91
CA THR A 95 -4.24 7.59 -10.94
C THR A 95 -3.11 6.65 -11.35
N ASN A 96 -3.33 5.34 -11.29
CA ASN A 96 -2.34 4.34 -11.64
C ASN A 96 -2.89 3.36 -12.69
N ASN A 97 -2.36 3.41 -13.91
CA ASN A 97 -2.81 2.55 -15.00
C ASN A 97 -2.22 1.13 -14.94
N PHE A 98 -1.10 0.94 -14.23
CA PHE A 98 -0.35 -0.33 -14.21
C PHE A 98 -0.02 -0.78 -12.78
N PRO A 99 -1.04 -0.93 -11.91
CA PRO A 99 -0.80 -1.28 -10.51
C PRO A 99 -0.17 -2.68 -10.34
N GLU A 100 -0.35 -3.58 -11.30
CA GLU A 100 0.31 -4.89 -11.33
C GLU A 100 1.84 -4.78 -11.30
N PHE A 101 2.39 -3.79 -12.00
CA PHE A 101 3.83 -3.55 -12.05
C PHE A 101 4.28 -2.71 -10.87
N THR A 102 3.60 -1.60 -10.60
CA THR A 102 4.01 -0.67 -9.54
C THR A 102 3.97 -1.32 -8.16
N SER A 103 2.99 -2.17 -7.87
CA SER A 103 2.92 -2.93 -6.62
C SER A 103 4.09 -3.91 -6.40
N ARG A 104 4.86 -4.20 -7.46
CA ARG A 104 6.06 -5.08 -7.38
C ARG A 104 7.37 -4.30 -7.39
N VAL A 105 7.50 -3.30 -8.26
CA VAL A 105 8.79 -2.65 -8.53
C VAL A 105 8.92 -1.23 -7.97
N CYS A 106 7.82 -0.58 -7.57
CA CYS A 106 7.85 0.77 -7.04
C CYS A 106 8.67 0.84 -5.73
N PRO A 107 9.54 1.84 -5.54
CA PRO A 107 10.28 2.04 -4.29
C PRO A 107 9.41 2.51 -3.12
N ALA A 108 8.09 2.66 -3.33
CA ALA A 108 7.10 3.02 -2.33
C ALA A 108 7.37 4.37 -1.62
N LEU A 109 7.62 5.42 -2.41
CA LEU A 109 7.82 6.78 -1.87
C LEU A 109 6.64 7.25 -1.01
N CYS A 110 5.43 6.72 -1.25
CA CYS A 110 4.27 6.96 -0.42
C CYS A 110 4.43 6.45 1.03
N GLU A 111 5.11 5.32 1.22
CA GLU A 111 5.41 4.78 2.55
C GLU A 111 6.45 5.63 3.26
N ASN A 112 7.51 6.03 2.57
CA ASN A 112 8.55 6.91 3.12
C ASN A 112 7.99 8.27 3.56
N ALA A 113 6.94 8.76 2.89
CA ALA A 113 6.28 10.02 3.20
C ALA A 113 5.09 9.86 4.17
N CYS A 114 4.79 8.64 4.63
CA CYS A 114 3.67 8.39 5.51
C CYS A 114 3.90 8.97 6.91
N THR A 115 2.98 9.81 7.38
CA THR A 115 3.09 10.45 8.71
C THR A 115 3.00 9.45 9.86
N CYS A 116 2.39 8.27 9.66
CA CYS A 116 2.46 7.18 10.65
C CYS A 116 3.91 6.78 10.97
N GLY A 117 4.80 6.91 10.00
CA GLY A 117 6.23 6.61 10.13
C GLY A 117 7.00 7.51 11.10
N LEU A 118 6.38 8.57 11.63
CA LEU A 118 6.99 9.44 12.64
C LEU A 118 7.00 8.79 14.04
N ASN A 119 6.01 7.97 14.35
CA ASN A 119 5.80 7.39 15.67
C ASN A 119 5.76 5.86 15.66
N GLN A 120 5.41 5.27 14.53
CA GLN A 120 5.28 3.83 14.31
C GLN A 120 5.76 3.50 12.90
N GLU A 121 5.67 2.24 12.49
CA GLU A 121 5.95 1.87 11.12
C GLU A 121 4.88 2.45 10.16
N ALA A 122 5.33 2.90 9.00
CA ALA A 122 4.46 3.41 7.95
C ALA A 122 3.40 2.38 7.50
N VAL A 123 2.33 2.85 6.89
CA VAL A 123 1.32 1.96 6.27
C VAL A 123 1.96 1.19 5.11
N ALA A 124 1.72 -0.12 5.03
CA ALA A 124 2.21 -1.00 3.98
C ALA A 124 1.45 -0.78 2.66
N SER A 125 1.54 0.44 2.11
CA SER A 125 0.75 0.88 0.96
C SER A 125 1.04 0.05 -0.29
N LYS A 126 2.28 -0.35 -0.52
CA LYS A 126 2.67 -1.19 -1.66
C LYS A 126 2.08 -2.59 -1.55
N SER A 127 2.04 -3.16 -0.34
CA SER A 127 1.39 -4.45 -0.09
C SER A 127 -0.13 -4.37 -0.32
N ASN A 128 -0.74 -3.29 0.15
CA ASN A 128 -2.17 -3.03 -0.07
C ASN A 128 -2.51 -2.84 -1.56
N GLU A 129 -1.67 -2.13 -2.31
CA GLU A 129 -1.79 -2.00 -3.77
C GLU A 129 -1.71 -3.37 -4.46
N TYR A 130 -0.75 -4.21 -4.09
CA TYR A 130 -0.59 -5.56 -4.62
C TYR A 130 -1.84 -6.42 -4.38
N ALA A 131 -2.37 -6.41 -3.15
CA ALA A 131 -3.57 -7.17 -2.82
C ALA A 131 -4.81 -6.67 -3.60
N THR A 132 -4.94 -5.35 -3.77
CA THR A 132 -6.03 -4.75 -4.52
C THR A 132 -6.06 -5.19 -5.98
N VAL A 133 -4.90 -5.35 -6.60
CA VAL A 133 -4.79 -5.86 -7.97
C VAL A 133 -5.07 -7.36 -8.01
N SER A 134 -4.48 -8.12 -7.10
CA SER A 134 -4.66 -9.59 -7.05
C SER A 134 -6.12 -9.99 -6.86
N TYR A 135 -6.92 -9.17 -6.19
CA TYR A 135 -8.37 -9.37 -6.05
C TYR A 135 -9.10 -9.47 -7.40
N THR A 136 -8.62 -8.78 -8.44
CA THR A 136 -9.27 -8.80 -9.76
C THR A 136 -8.95 -10.04 -10.59
N HIS A 137 -8.02 -10.87 -10.12
CA HIS A 137 -7.59 -12.11 -10.78
C HIS A 137 -8.06 -13.37 -10.05
N LEU A 138 -8.90 -13.24 -9.03
CA LEU A 138 -9.53 -14.33 -8.29
C LEU A 138 -10.86 -14.75 -8.89
#